data_5ba50aa8d29c7fd50e882de1ca6985ea
#
_entry.id   5ba50aa8d29c7fd50e882de1ca6985ea
#
_cell.length_a   1.000
_cell.length_b   1.000
_cell.length_c   1.000
_cell.angle_alpha   90.00
_cell.angle_beta   90.00
_cell.angle_gamma   90.00
#
_symmetry.space_group_name_H-M   'P 1'
#
loop_
_entity.id
_entity.type
_entity.pdbx_description
1 polymer ?
#
loop_
_entity_poly.entity_id
_entity_poly.type
_entity_poly.pdbx_seq_one_letter_code
_entity_poly.pdbx_strand_id
1 'polypeptide(L)'
;MNTAPLATDSLNTWLDYWSHVHVTGIDLGLERVIPVAEKLGVTSPEAKVLTVAGTNGKGSTTTTLAAILNAQGFKVGLYQSPHVYRFNERVKLRGIEVEDQLLIDAFVQVDQARRECGLSLSFFEATTLAAFVIFKDQGCDVWVLEVGLGGRLDVVNVVNPDVAVITNIGLDHTDWLGDTIEKIAFEKAGIIRPDIPVVFGGQQQIPQAILNKAQECKAPLYAINRDYFYEAFEDGQSWAFASSGTTLKLPTGSLALDNISTAVAAILLSGLNVSQQAIAQGIQTAKLPGRFEIRQIQNKTVIFDAGHNPHGVEFLLKQLRDYLNYNQKYNEVICVFSMLADKDINSVVKLLKDTVQLWKIAPLFVPRAAEVTVLADALSGEAVEQFDNVKLAFKSALDQTDNNQLILVCGSFHTLEAVWEYLEECQ
;
A
#
# COMPACT_ATOMS: atom_id res chain seq x y z
N MET A 1 -27.23 -19.69 -8.15
CA MET A 1 -25.76 -19.61 -8.31
C MET A 1 -25.51 -18.66 -9.46
N ASN A 2 -24.76 -17.58 -9.22
CA ASN A 2 -24.41 -16.67 -10.31
C ASN A 2 -23.61 -17.43 -11.37
N THR A 3 -24.02 -17.31 -12.63
CA THR A 3 -23.24 -17.88 -13.74
C THR A 3 -21.94 -17.10 -13.88
N ALA A 4 -20.79 -17.79 -14.02
CA ALA A 4 -19.55 -17.09 -14.24
C ALA A 4 -19.59 -16.30 -15.56
N PRO A 5 -18.93 -15.14 -15.60
CA PRO A 5 -18.72 -14.43 -16.85
C PRO A 5 -17.90 -15.27 -17.85
N LEU A 6 -17.96 -14.90 -19.11
CA LEU A 6 -17.15 -15.51 -20.17
C LEU A 6 -15.76 -14.85 -20.22
N ALA A 7 -14.79 -15.53 -20.82
CA ALA A 7 -13.47 -14.97 -21.07
C ALA A 7 -13.48 -13.75 -22.03
N THR A 8 -14.59 -13.54 -22.74
CA THR A 8 -14.83 -12.39 -23.63
C THR A 8 -15.54 -11.22 -22.96
N ASP A 9 -16.00 -11.39 -21.71
CA ASP A 9 -16.65 -10.31 -20.96
C ASP A 9 -15.61 -9.32 -20.42
N SER A 10 -16.05 -8.13 -20.06
CA SER A 10 -15.16 -7.07 -19.57
C SER A 10 -14.58 -7.41 -18.18
N LEU A 11 -13.43 -6.82 -17.84
CA LEU A 11 -12.84 -6.91 -16.51
C LEU A 11 -13.85 -6.49 -15.43
N ASN A 12 -14.61 -5.39 -15.66
CA ASN A 12 -15.61 -4.90 -14.71
C ASN A 12 -16.72 -5.95 -14.43
N THR A 13 -17.13 -6.72 -15.45
CA THR A 13 -18.08 -7.82 -15.27
C THR A 13 -17.52 -8.91 -14.35
N TRP A 14 -16.23 -9.23 -14.50
CA TRP A 14 -15.55 -10.19 -13.62
C TRP A 14 -15.38 -9.65 -12.19
N LEU A 15 -15.05 -8.37 -12.01
CA LEU A 15 -14.93 -7.75 -10.69
C LEU A 15 -16.27 -7.70 -9.97
N ASP A 16 -17.35 -7.36 -10.66
CA ASP A 16 -18.71 -7.41 -10.11
C ASP A 16 -19.09 -8.85 -9.72
N TYR A 17 -18.84 -9.81 -10.57
CA TYR A 17 -19.07 -11.22 -10.25
C TYR A 17 -18.36 -11.64 -8.95
N TRP A 18 -17.06 -11.38 -8.82
CA TRP A 18 -16.30 -11.74 -7.64
C TRP A 18 -16.78 -11.02 -6.37
N SER A 19 -17.34 -9.84 -6.50
CA SER A 19 -17.95 -9.09 -5.38
C SER A 19 -19.20 -9.78 -4.81
N HIS A 20 -19.82 -10.69 -5.56
CA HIS A 20 -21.08 -11.35 -5.20
C HIS A 20 -20.98 -12.89 -5.05
N VAL A 21 -19.82 -13.48 -5.30
CA VAL A 21 -19.62 -14.93 -5.21
C VAL A 21 -19.61 -15.44 -3.77
N HIS A 22 -19.08 -14.63 -2.86
CA HIS A 22 -18.99 -14.95 -1.44
C HIS A 22 -19.89 -14.06 -0.60
N VAL A 23 -20.40 -14.62 0.51
CA VAL A 23 -21.42 -13.95 1.34
C VAL A 23 -20.83 -12.80 2.16
N THR A 24 -19.57 -12.90 2.53
CA THR A 24 -18.87 -11.91 3.38
C THR A 24 -17.75 -11.22 2.60
N GLY A 25 -17.65 -9.89 2.71
CA GLY A 25 -16.60 -9.12 2.03
C GLY A 25 -15.19 -9.40 2.57
N ILE A 26 -15.07 -9.74 3.86
CA ILE A 26 -13.83 -10.15 4.53
C ILE A 26 -14.10 -11.49 5.20
N ASP A 27 -13.33 -12.50 4.85
CA ASP A 27 -13.31 -13.81 5.48
C ASP A 27 -11.85 -14.21 5.69
N LEU A 28 -11.41 -14.20 6.94
CA LEU A 28 -10.03 -14.52 7.31
C LEU A 28 -9.91 -16.03 7.59
N GLY A 29 -8.99 -16.68 6.89
CA GLY A 29 -8.71 -18.12 7.05
C GLY A 29 -8.16 -18.70 5.77
N LEU A 30 -7.29 -19.68 5.88
CA LEU A 30 -6.61 -20.27 4.74
C LEU A 30 -7.19 -21.62 4.31
N GLU A 31 -8.08 -22.23 5.13
CA GLU A 31 -8.60 -23.58 4.91
C GLU A 31 -9.35 -23.72 3.59
N ARG A 32 -10.06 -22.65 3.16
CA ARG A 32 -10.78 -22.61 1.88
C ARG A 32 -9.87 -22.29 0.71
N VAL A 33 -8.85 -21.48 0.96
CA VAL A 33 -7.98 -20.94 -0.10
C VAL A 33 -6.90 -21.94 -0.49
N ILE A 34 -6.31 -22.65 0.48
CA ILE A 34 -5.21 -23.59 0.24
C ILE A 34 -5.54 -24.64 -0.82
N PRO A 35 -6.69 -25.36 -0.77
CA PRO A 35 -7.01 -26.37 -1.80
C PRO A 35 -7.10 -25.79 -3.21
N VAL A 36 -7.62 -24.55 -3.33
CA VAL A 36 -7.70 -23.87 -4.62
C VAL A 36 -6.32 -23.42 -5.10
N ALA A 37 -5.51 -22.87 -4.21
CA ALA A 37 -4.13 -22.47 -4.52
C ALA A 37 -3.24 -23.66 -4.93
N GLU A 38 -3.39 -24.80 -4.26
CA GLU A 38 -2.70 -26.05 -4.61
C GLU A 38 -3.13 -26.54 -6.00
N LYS A 39 -4.42 -26.51 -6.28
CA LYS A 39 -4.96 -26.90 -7.60
C LYS A 39 -4.46 -25.99 -8.72
N LEU A 40 -4.29 -24.70 -8.46
CA LEU A 40 -3.70 -23.74 -9.38
C LEU A 40 -2.17 -23.89 -9.50
N GLY A 41 -1.53 -24.67 -8.60
CA GLY A 41 -0.08 -24.86 -8.57
C GLY A 41 0.71 -23.58 -8.23
N VAL A 42 0.17 -22.75 -7.32
CA VAL A 42 0.77 -21.45 -6.96
C VAL A 42 1.35 -21.41 -5.53
N THR A 43 1.22 -22.48 -4.75
CA THR A 43 1.67 -22.51 -3.33
C THR A 43 3.19 -22.62 -3.15
N SER A 44 3.90 -23.11 -4.16
CA SER A 44 5.34 -23.34 -4.12
C SER A 44 5.99 -22.88 -5.43
N PRO A 45 6.08 -21.57 -5.67
CA PRO A 45 6.69 -21.02 -6.88
C PRO A 45 8.21 -21.31 -6.89
N GLU A 46 8.78 -21.47 -8.07
CA GLU A 46 10.25 -21.52 -8.24
C GLU A 46 10.89 -20.13 -8.04
N ALA A 47 10.09 -19.08 -8.17
CA ALA A 47 10.49 -17.70 -7.97
C ALA A 47 10.89 -17.41 -6.51
N LYS A 48 11.78 -16.44 -6.31
CA LYS A 48 12.02 -15.87 -4.98
C LYS A 48 10.81 -15.04 -4.52
N VAL A 49 10.41 -15.21 -3.26
CA VAL A 49 9.23 -14.54 -2.71
C VAL A 49 9.63 -13.60 -1.58
N LEU A 50 9.28 -12.33 -1.71
CA LEU A 50 9.41 -11.31 -0.67
C LEU A 50 8.02 -10.88 -0.24
N THR A 51 7.64 -11.21 1.00
CA THR A 51 6.31 -10.86 1.56
C THR A 51 6.42 -9.70 2.53
N VAL A 52 5.58 -8.68 2.33
CA VAL A 52 5.59 -7.45 3.12
C VAL A 52 4.27 -7.27 3.87
N ALA A 53 4.34 -7.33 5.20
CA ALA A 53 3.28 -6.96 6.13
C ALA A 53 3.61 -5.64 6.83
N GLY A 54 2.65 -5.10 7.56
CA GLY A 54 2.83 -3.88 8.35
C GLY A 54 1.54 -3.09 8.46
N THR A 55 1.51 -2.08 9.31
CA THR A 55 0.36 -1.18 9.38
C THR A 55 0.43 -0.16 8.25
N ASN A 56 1.47 0.63 8.17
CA ASN A 56 1.72 1.61 7.12
C ASN A 56 3.02 1.28 6.36
N GLY A 57 3.18 1.82 5.15
CA GLY A 57 4.42 1.71 4.38
C GLY A 57 4.58 0.43 3.56
N LYS A 58 3.64 -0.54 3.63
CA LYS A 58 3.68 -1.78 2.84
C LYS A 58 3.87 -1.50 1.36
N GLY A 59 2.93 -0.73 0.76
CA GLY A 59 2.97 -0.39 -0.66
C GLY A 59 4.25 0.36 -1.07
N SER A 60 4.74 1.28 -0.24
CA SER A 60 6.02 1.97 -0.49
C SER A 60 7.21 1.00 -0.48
N THR A 61 7.24 0.07 0.47
CA THR A 61 8.32 -0.93 0.57
C THR A 61 8.25 -1.92 -0.60
N THR A 62 7.07 -2.44 -0.95
CA THR A 62 6.91 -3.37 -2.09
C THR A 62 7.21 -2.69 -3.42
N THR A 63 6.81 -1.43 -3.61
CA THR A 63 7.16 -0.64 -4.80
C THR A 63 8.67 -0.45 -4.91
N THR A 64 9.35 -0.12 -3.82
CA THR A 64 10.82 0.05 -3.80
C THR A 64 11.53 -1.27 -4.11
N LEU A 65 11.11 -2.38 -3.48
CA LEU A 65 11.63 -3.72 -3.75
C LEU A 65 11.51 -4.07 -5.24
N ALA A 66 10.32 -3.93 -5.80
CA ALA A 66 10.06 -4.24 -7.19
C ALA A 66 10.86 -3.35 -8.15
N ALA A 67 10.97 -2.05 -7.86
CA ALA A 67 11.75 -1.12 -8.69
C ALA A 67 13.24 -1.46 -8.70
N ILE A 68 13.82 -1.80 -7.55
CA ILE A 68 15.23 -2.22 -7.42
C ILE A 68 15.47 -3.53 -8.21
N LEU A 69 14.60 -4.51 -8.03
CA LEU A 69 14.73 -5.81 -8.69
C LEU A 69 14.54 -5.72 -10.21
N ASN A 70 13.60 -4.88 -10.67
CA ASN A 70 13.42 -4.57 -12.09
C ASN A 70 14.64 -3.85 -12.67
N ALA A 71 15.23 -2.90 -11.94
CA ALA A 71 16.46 -2.21 -12.36
C ALA A 71 17.67 -3.16 -12.47
N GLN A 72 17.70 -4.23 -11.66
CA GLN A 72 18.71 -5.30 -11.78
C GLN A 72 18.43 -6.23 -12.99
N GLY A 73 17.23 -6.21 -13.58
CA GLY A 73 16.86 -7.01 -14.75
C GLY A 73 16.00 -8.24 -14.45
N PHE A 74 15.62 -8.47 -13.19
CA PHE A 74 14.69 -9.56 -12.85
C PHE A 74 13.30 -9.30 -13.45
N LYS A 75 12.59 -10.37 -13.81
CA LYS A 75 11.17 -10.31 -14.13
C LYS A 75 10.36 -10.37 -12.84
N VAL A 76 9.95 -9.21 -12.35
CA VAL A 76 9.24 -9.08 -11.07
C VAL A 76 7.74 -9.09 -11.28
N GLY A 77 7.04 -9.96 -10.55
CA GLY A 77 5.62 -9.88 -10.29
C GLY A 77 5.38 -9.11 -8.98
N LEU A 78 4.68 -7.98 -9.04
CA LEU A 78 4.32 -7.17 -7.88
C LEU A 78 2.82 -7.25 -7.64
N TYR A 79 2.43 -7.68 -6.42
CA TYR A 79 1.05 -7.64 -5.94
C TYR A 79 0.89 -6.63 -4.82
N GLN A 80 -0.07 -5.70 -4.96
CA GLN A 80 -0.35 -4.64 -3.99
C GLN A 80 -1.86 -4.45 -3.77
N SER A 81 -2.26 -3.89 -2.63
CA SER A 81 -3.65 -3.53 -2.32
C SER A 81 -3.75 -2.44 -1.25
N PRO A 82 -4.81 -1.61 -1.31
CA PRO A 82 -5.77 -1.48 -2.40
C PRO A 82 -5.18 -0.76 -3.61
N HIS A 83 -5.91 -0.67 -4.71
CA HIS A 83 -5.63 0.26 -5.80
C HIS A 83 -6.15 1.67 -5.46
N VAL A 84 -5.66 2.68 -6.17
CA VAL A 84 -6.11 4.07 -6.00
C VAL A 84 -7.08 4.46 -7.12
N TYR A 85 -6.77 4.13 -8.37
CA TYR A 85 -7.50 4.58 -9.55
C TYR A 85 -8.07 3.41 -10.35
N ARG A 86 -7.26 2.38 -10.61
CA ARG A 86 -7.62 1.25 -11.47
C ARG A 86 -7.27 -0.08 -10.81
N PHE A 87 -8.14 -1.06 -10.99
CA PHE A 87 -7.91 -2.40 -10.43
C PHE A 87 -6.56 -3.00 -10.84
N ASN A 88 -6.10 -2.75 -12.08
CA ASN A 88 -4.85 -3.24 -12.64
C ASN A 88 -3.60 -2.82 -11.84
N GLU A 89 -3.67 -1.70 -11.10
CA GLU A 89 -2.58 -1.27 -10.21
C GLU A 89 -2.14 -2.34 -9.21
N ARG A 90 -3.08 -3.27 -8.86
CA ARG A 90 -2.83 -4.35 -7.91
C ARG A 90 -1.84 -5.39 -8.42
N VAL A 91 -1.69 -5.52 -9.75
CA VAL A 91 -0.87 -6.55 -10.39
C VAL A 91 0.03 -5.93 -11.43
N LYS A 92 1.33 -5.94 -11.17
CA LYS A 92 2.32 -5.38 -12.11
C LYS A 92 3.36 -6.41 -12.51
N LEU A 93 3.74 -6.38 -13.78
CA LEU A 93 4.85 -7.16 -14.34
C LEU A 93 5.93 -6.20 -14.82
N ARG A 94 7.17 -6.37 -14.33
CA ARG A 94 8.28 -5.45 -14.65
C ARG A 94 7.95 -3.97 -14.41
N GLY A 95 7.11 -3.67 -13.41
CA GLY A 95 6.68 -2.30 -13.06
C GLY A 95 5.54 -1.74 -13.90
N ILE A 96 5.01 -2.50 -14.85
CA ILE A 96 3.87 -2.11 -15.71
C ILE A 96 2.63 -2.86 -15.25
N GLU A 97 1.51 -2.15 -15.14
CA GLU A 97 0.21 -2.74 -14.84
C GLU A 97 -0.17 -3.77 -15.91
N VAL A 98 -0.72 -4.90 -15.47
CA VAL A 98 -1.17 -5.92 -16.42
C VAL A 98 -2.41 -5.45 -17.18
N GLU A 99 -2.54 -5.92 -18.42
CA GLU A 99 -3.72 -5.66 -19.23
C GLU A 99 -4.94 -6.45 -18.71
N ASP A 100 -6.13 -5.94 -18.99
CA ASP A 100 -7.41 -6.53 -18.56
C ASP A 100 -7.51 -8.01 -18.94
N GLN A 101 -7.08 -8.38 -20.14
CA GLN A 101 -7.20 -9.75 -20.61
C GLN A 101 -6.40 -10.74 -19.75
N LEU A 102 -5.20 -10.37 -19.27
CA LEU A 102 -4.42 -11.22 -18.37
C LEU A 102 -5.14 -11.48 -17.04
N LEU A 103 -5.82 -10.45 -16.51
CA LEU A 103 -6.64 -10.60 -15.30
C LEU A 103 -7.87 -11.49 -15.55
N ILE A 104 -8.55 -11.30 -16.68
CA ILE A 104 -9.70 -12.10 -17.09
C ILE A 104 -9.31 -13.56 -17.22
N ASP A 105 -8.23 -13.87 -17.94
CA ASP A 105 -7.75 -15.23 -18.14
C ASP A 105 -7.38 -15.92 -16.81
N ALA A 106 -6.77 -15.18 -15.89
CA ALA A 106 -6.48 -15.67 -14.55
C ALA A 106 -7.76 -15.90 -13.72
N PHE A 107 -8.73 -14.98 -13.81
CA PHE A 107 -10.03 -15.16 -13.14
C PHE A 107 -10.79 -16.40 -13.64
N VAL A 108 -10.74 -16.69 -14.93
CA VAL A 108 -11.30 -17.93 -15.50
C VAL A 108 -10.67 -19.16 -14.85
N GLN A 109 -9.34 -19.20 -14.72
CA GLN A 109 -8.60 -20.31 -14.09
C GLN A 109 -8.98 -20.44 -12.61
N VAL A 110 -9.03 -19.33 -11.87
CA VAL A 110 -9.40 -19.30 -10.45
C VAL A 110 -10.83 -19.77 -10.24
N ASP A 111 -11.79 -19.32 -11.07
CA ASP A 111 -13.19 -19.73 -10.98
C ASP A 111 -13.37 -21.22 -11.27
N GLN A 112 -12.68 -21.74 -12.27
CA GLN A 112 -12.67 -23.16 -12.58
C GLN A 112 -12.12 -23.97 -11.39
N ALA A 113 -10.94 -23.60 -10.86
CA ALA A 113 -10.29 -24.32 -9.77
C ALA A 113 -11.16 -24.35 -8.50
N ARG A 114 -11.75 -23.19 -8.08
CA ARG A 114 -12.63 -23.15 -6.91
C ARG A 114 -13.89 -24.01 -7.07
N ARG A 115 -14.50 -24.03 -8.29
CA ARG A 115 -15.69 -24.85 -8.58
C ARG A 115 -15.36 -26.34 -8.51
N GLU A 116 -14.21 -26.75 -9.04
CA GLU A 116 -13.74 -28.12 -8.96
C GLU A 116 -13.40 -28.56 -7.53
N CYS A 117 -13.02 -27.62 -6.65
CA CYS A 117 -12.86 -27.84 -5.21
C CYS A 117 -14.18 -27.77 -4.45
N GLY A 118 -15.29 -27.32 -5.06
CA GLY A 118 -16.57 -27.11 -4.40
C GLY A 118 -16.56 -25.96 -3.37
N LEU A 119 -15.67 -24.96 -3.53
CA LEU A 119 -15.43 -23.88 -2.59
C LEU A 119 -15.85 -22.51 -3.14
N SER A 120 -16.14 -21.57 -2.24
CA SER A 120 -16.30 -20.16 -2.57
C SER A 120 -15.07 -19.37 -2.14
N LEU A 121 -14.75 -18.30 -2.86
CA LEU A 121 -13.68 -17.37 -2.55
C LEU A 121 -14.25 -15.96 -2.41
N SER A 122 -13.75 -15.20 -1.43
CA SER A 122 -14.01 -13.77 -1.34
C SER A 122 -13.34 -13.03 -2.50
N PHE A 123 -13.76 -11.78 -2.73
CA PHE A 123 -13.14 -10.90 -3.73
C PHE A 123 -11.63 -10.84 -3.58
N PHE A 124 -11.13 -10.61 -2.36
CA PHE A 124 -9.72 -10.48 -2.09
C PHE A 124 -8.95 -11.79 -2.34
N GLU A 125 -9.50 -12.92 -1.92
CA GLU A 125 -8.91 -14.24 -2.16
C GLU A 125 -8.79 -14.54 -3.67
N ALA A 126 -9.86 -14.31 -4.42
CA ALA A 126 -9.86 -14.54 -5.86
C ALA A 126 -8.87 -13.63 -6.60
N THR A 127 -8.82 -12.35 -6.24
CA THR A 127 -7.91 -11.39 -6.87
C THR A 127 -6.44 -11.68 -6.56
N THR A 128 -6.13 -12.13 -5.34
CA THR A 128 -4.78 -12.52 -4.95
C THR A 128 -4.33 -13.79 -5.70
N LEU A 129 -5.19 -14.81 -5.76
CA LEU A 129 -4.88 -16.03 -6.50
C LEU A 129 -4.72 -15.77 -8.00
N ALA A 130 -5.51 -14.86 -8.58
CA ALA A 130 -5.33 -14.44 -9.98
C ALA A 130 -3.96 -13.81 -10.22
N ALA A 131 -3.48 -12.95 -9.30
CA ALA A 131 -2.13 -12.39 -9.40
C ALA A 131 -1.06 -13.49 -9.36
N PHE A 132 -1.21 -14.50 -8.50
CA PHE A 132 -0.25 -15.60 -8.41
C PHE A 132 -0.25 -16.49 -9.67
N VAL A 133 -1.43 -16.72 -10.26
CA VAL A 133 -1.55 -17.41 -11.56
C VAL A 133 -0.81 -16.63 -12.63
N ILE A 134 -1.02 -15.31 -12.72
CA ILE A 134 -0.32 -14.44 -13.68
C ILE A 134 1.20 -14.54 -13.47
N PHE A 135 1.69 -14.43 -12.25
CA PHE A 135 3.13 -14.46 -11.99
C PHE A 135 3.76 -15.80 -12.34
N LYS A 136 3.07 -16.90 -12.04
CA LYS A 136 3.49 -18.25 -12.43
C LYS A 136 3.51 -18.40 -13.95
N ASP A 137 2.40 -18.10 -14.62
CA ASP A 137 2.26 -18.31 -16.08
C ASP A 137 3.18 -17.39 -16.88
N GLN A 138 3.49 -16.23 -16.33
CA GLN A 138 4.46 -15.30 -16.91
C GLN A 138 5.93 -15.65 -16.59
N GLY A 139 6.20 -16.66 -15.75
CA GLY A 139 7.56 -17.06 -15.38
C GLY A 139 8.32 -15.91 -14.70
N CYS A 140 7.74 -15.31 -13.66
CA CYS A 140 8.40 -14.28 -12.87
C CYS A 140 9.56 -14.88 -12.06
N ASP A 141 10.72 -14.20 -12.06
CA ASP A 141 11.89 -14.59 -11.28
C ASP A 141 11.70 -14.29 -9.77
N VAL A 142 10.97 -13.21 -9.49
CA VAL A 142 10.71 -12.74 -8.12
C VAL A 142 9.26 -12.31 -7.99
N TRP A 143 8.62 -12.73 -6.87
CA TRP A 143 7.32 -12.25 -6.45
C TRP A 143 7.48 -11.31 -5.26
N VAL A 144 6.99 -10.09 -5.38
CA VAL A 144 6.92 -9.11 -4.30
C VAL A 144 5.46 -8.97 -3.90
N LEU A 145 5.13 -9.41 -2.69
CA LEU A 145 3.75 -9.61 -2.25
C LEU A 145 3.41 -8.70 -1.07
N GLU A 146 2.41 -7.85 -1.24
CA GLU A 146 1.83 -7.05 -0.17
C GLU A 146 0.70 -7.79 0.53
N VAL A 147 0.79 -7.92 1.86
CA VAL A 147 -0.28 -8.43 2.71
C VAL A 147 -1.43 -7.42 2.75
N GLY A 148 -2.66 -7.87 2.48
CA GLY A 148 -3.83 -7.01 2.54
C GLY A 148 -4.24 -6.66 3.97
N LEU A 149 -4.47 -7.67 4.81
CA LEU A 149 -4.92 -7.48 6.19
C LEU A 149 -4.23 -8.47 7.15
N GLY A 150 -3.63 -7.96 8.21
CA GLY A 150 -2.95 -8.80 9.21
C GLY A 150 -1.68 -9.42 8.68
N GLY A 151 -1.71 -10.69 8.36
CA GLY A 151 -0.62 -11.49 7.80
C GLY A 151 -0.89 -12.99 7.97
N ARG A 152 -1.11 -13.45 9.18
CA ARG A 152 -1.25 -14.87 9.54
C ARG A 152 -2.34 -15.58 8.74
N LEU A 153 -3.48 -14.95 8.58
CA LEU A 153 -4.66 -15.49 7.89
C LEU A 153 -4.94 -14.83 6.54
N ASP A 154 -4.03 -13.97 6.08
CA ASP A 154 -4.14 -13.34 4.76
C ASP A 154 -3.83 -14.36 3.66
N VAL A 155 -4.55 -14.28 2.55
CA VAL A 155 -4.39 -15.19 1.41
C VAL A 155 -2.96 -15.16 0.83
N VAL A 156 -2.25 -14.05 0.90
CA VAL A 156 -0.83 -13.96 0.48
C VAL A 156 0.03 -14.99 1.22
N ASN A 157 -0.37 -15.38 2.41
CA ASN A 157 0.36 -16.31 3.28
C ASN A 157 0.20 -17.80 2.89
N VAL A 158 -0.51 -18.13 1.80
CA VAL A 158 -0.51 -19.49 1.21
C VAL A 158 0.83 -19.81 0.52
N VAL A 159 1.63 -18.79 0.23
CA VAL A 159 2.98 -18.91 -0.32
C VAL A 159 4.00 -18.60 0.77
N ASN A 160 5.03 -19.44 0.90
CA ASN A 160 6.10 -19.19 1.87
C ASN A 160 7.10 -18.16 1.32
N PRO A 161 7.44 -17.10 2.09
CA PRO A 161 8.43 -16.13 1.67
C PRO A 161 9.86 -16.65 1.84
N ASP A 162 10.79 -16.14 1.02
CA ASP A 162 12.24 -16.24 1.25
C ASP A 162 12.75 -15.11 2.16
N VAL A 163 12.03 -13.97 2.16
CA VAL A 163 12.26 -12.85 3.09
C VAL A 163 10.91 -12.34 3.58
N ALA A 164 10.73 -12.28 4.90
CA ALA A 164 9.58 -11.66 5.53
C ALA A 164 9.91 -10.22 5.94
N VAL A 165 9.07 -9.25 5.57
CA VAL A 165 9.25 -7.83 5.91
C VAL A 165 8.05 -7.36 6.71
N ILE A 166 8.29 -6.73 7.85
CA ILE A 166 7.26 -6.05 8.66
C ILE A 166 7.66 -4.58 8.76
N THR A 167 6.95 -3.71 8.04
CA THR A 167 7.33 -2.30 7.91
C THR A 167 7.23 -1.55 9.24
N ASN A 168 6.11 -1.68 9.93
CA ASN A 168 5.87 -1.12 11.27
C ASN A 168 4.60 -1.71 11.88
N ILE A 169 4.38 -1.45 13.16
CA ILE A 169 3.15 -1.80 13.87
C ILE A 169 2.52 -0.53 14.42
N GLY A 170 1.23 -0.34 14.17
CA GLY A 170 0.41 0.74 14.70
C GLY A 170 -1.03 0.25 14.89
N LEU A 171 -1.83 1.02 15.62
CA LEU A 171 -3.25 0.73 15.79
C LEU A 171 -3.99 1.05 14.48
N ASP A 172 -4.51 0.04 13.85
CA ASP A 172 -5.40 0.10 12.68
C ASP A 172 -6.14 -1.22 12.54
N HIS A 173 -7.33 -1.20 11.91
CA HIS A 173 -8.18 -2.38 11.75
C HIS A 173 -8.44 -3.14 13.05
N THR A 174 -8.67 -2.41 14.15
CA THR A 174 -8.77 -2.96 15.50
C THR A 174 -9.92 -3.96 15.67
N ASP A 175 -10.99 -3.83 14.88
CA ASP A 175 -12.12 -4.75 14.85
C ASP A 175 -11.73 -6.17 14.37
N TRP A 176 -10.65 -6.28 13.59
CA TRP A 176 -10.17 -7.53 12.99
C TRP A 176 -8.88 -8.05 13.63
N LEU A 177 -7.94 -7.17 13.94
CA LEU A 177 -6.60 -7.53 14.38
C LEU A 177 -6.41 -7.41 15.89
N GLY A 178 -7.42 -6.84 16.58
CA GLY A 178 -7.36 -6.55 18.01
C GLY A 178 -6.89 -5.13 18.32
N ASP A 179 -7.10 -4.74 19.57
CA ASP A 179 -7.04 -3.38 20.09
C ASP A 179 -5.69 -3.01 20.72
N THR A 180 -4.69 -3.86 20.59
CA THR A 180 -3.34 -3.62 21.13
C THR A 180 -2.25 -3.86 20.10
N ILE A 181 -1.11 -3.14 20.26
CA ILE A 181 0.09 -3.30 19.43
C ILE A 181 0.53 -4.77 19.38
N GLU A 182 0.48 -5.49 20.50
CA GLU A 182 0.91 -6.91 20.56
C GLU A 182 -0.03 -7.84 19.77
N LYS A 183 -1.34 -7.63 19.81
CA LYS A 183 -2.30 -8.42 19.02
C LYS A 183 -2.08 -8.19 17.52
N ILE A 184 -1.94 -6.93 17.11
CA ILE A 184 -1.69 -6.57 15.71
C ILE A 184 -0.33 -7.14 15.25
N ALA A 185 0.69 -7.05 16.11
CA ALA A 185 2.01 -7.60 15.85
C ALA A 185 1.99 -9.13 15.70
N PHE A 186 1.19 -9.83 16.52
CA PHE A 186 0.99 -11.28 16.43
C PHE A 186 0.43 -11.69 15.05
N GLU A 187 -0.59 -11.00 14.55
CA GLU A 187 -1.18 -11.28 13.24
C GLU A 187 -0.17 -11.03 12.11
N LYS A 188 0.60 -9.93 12.19
CA LYS A 188 1.60 -9.62 11.16
C LYS A 188 2.82 -10.54 11.22
N ALA A 189 3.24 -10.96 12.41
CA ALA A 189 4.33 -11.95 12.59
C ALA A 189 3.99 -13.33 12.00
N GLY A 190 2.74 -13.58 11.68
CA GLY A 190 2.30 -14.82 11.03
C GLY A 190 2.86 -15.07 9.62
N ILE A 191 3.55 -14.10 9.01
CA ILE A 191 4.29 -14.30 7.75
C ILE A 191 5.70 -14.88 7.96
N ILE A 192 6.19 -14.92 9.19
CA ILE A 192 7.53 -15.44 9.53
C ILE A 192 7.55 -16.96 9.36
N ARG A 193 8.60 -17.48 8.72
CA ARG A 193 8.81 -18.90 8.47
C ARG A 193 10.13 -19.37 9.10
N PRO A 194 10.31 -20.67 9.31
CA PRO A 194 11.59 -21.21 9.83
C PRO A 194 12.79 -20.80 8.98
N ASP A 195 13.84 -20.39 9.65
CA ASP A 195 15.18 -20.12 9.11
C ASP A 195 15.28 -19.00 8.04
N ILE A 196 14.19 -18.30 7.73
CA ILE A 196 14.23 -17.19 6.75
C ILE A 196 14.52 -15.84 7.44
N PRO A 197 15.20 -14.89 6.77
CA PRO A 197 15.41 -13.56 7.32
C PRO A 197 14.10 -12.78 7.46
N VAL A 198 14.01 -12.08 8.59
CA VAL A 198 12.90 -11.15 8.91
C VAL A 198 13.46 -9.75 9.01
N VAL A 199 12.89 -8.79 8.28
CA VAL A 199 13.24 -7.38 8.36
C VAL A 199 12.13 -6.60 9.06
N PHE A 200 12.47 -5.89 10.14
CA PHE A 200 11.56 -5.01 10.86
C PHE A 200 11.96 -3.56 10.64
N GLY A 201 11.07 -2.77 10.01
CA GLY A 201 11.30 -1.37 9.65
C GLY A 201 10.70 -0.34 10.61
N GLY A 202 10.09 -0.80 11.72
CA GLY A 202 9.47 0.10 12.70
C GLY A 202 10.51 0.79 13.58
N GLN A 203 10.39 2.11 13.72
CA GLN A 203 11.27 2.94 14.58
C GLN A 203 11.02 2.70 16.08
N GLN A 204 9.85 2.16 16.45
CA GLN A 204 9.48 1.86 17.83
C GLN A 204 10.20 0.59 18.33
N GLN A 205 10.09 0.34 19.63
CA GLN A 205 10.52 -0.93 20.20
C GLN A 205 9.84 -2.10 19.48
N ILE A 206 10.62 -3.16 19.18
CA ILE A 206 10.10 -4.34 18.51
C ILE A 206 9.08 -5.03 19.42
N PRO A 207 7.82 -5.23 18.96
CA PRO A 207 6.81 -5.92 19.76
C PRO A 207 7.24 -7.33 20.15
N GLN A 208 6.86 -7.75 21.37
CA GLN A 208 7.23 -9.05 21.89
C GLN A 208 6.70 -10.22 21.04
N ALA A 209 5.54 -10.05 20.43
CA ALA A 209 4.96 -11.04 19.52
C ALA A 209 5.87 -11.34 18.31
N ILE A 210 6.55 -10.33 17.75
CA ILE A 210 7.50 -10.51 16.65
C ILE A 210 8.75 -11.24 17.14
N LEU A 211 9.30 -10.84 18.30
CA LEU A 211 10.48 -11.48 18.90
C LEU A 211 10.21 -12.96 19.19
N ASN A 212 9.06 -13.26 19.80
CA ASN A 212 8.65 -14.63 20.13
C ASN A 212 8.51 -15.48 18.85
N LYS A 213 7.86 -14.95 17.80
CA LYS A 213 7.67 -15.68 16.55
C LYS A 213 8.99 -15.91 15.81
N ALA A 214 9.86 -14.92 15.78
CA ALA A 214 11.19 -15.06 15.18
C ALA A 214 12.02 -16.13 15.95
N GLN A 215 11.96 -16.13 17.27
CA GLN A 215 12.63 -17.14 18.08
C GLN A 215 12.06 -18.56 17.87
N GLU A 216 10.73 -18.71 17.86
CA GLU A 216 10.03 -19.97 17.57
C GLU A 216 10.48 -20.57 16.23
N CYS A 217 10.54 -19.72 15.20
CA CYS A 217 10.94 -20.08 13.85
C CYS A 217 12.47 -20.13 13.65
N LYS A 218 13.29 -19.79 14.65
CA LYS A 218 14.74 -19.58 14.50
C LYS A 218 15.10 -18.64 13.37
N ALA A 219 14.20 -17.72 13.05
CA ALA A 219 14.33 -16.77 11.95
C ALA A 219 15.24 -15.61 12.36
N PRO A 220 16.31 -15.30 11.62
CA PRO A 220 17.18 -14.17 11.93
C PRO A 220 16.41 -12.86 11.72
N LEU A 221 16.31 -12.05 12.78
CA LEU A 221 15.56 -10.80 12.81
C LEU A 221 16.51 -9.59 12.71
N TYR A 222 16.33 -8.78 11.68
CA TYR A 222 17.06 -7.56 11.39
C TYR A 222 16.15 -6.34 11.55
N ALA A 223 16.48 -5.45 12.47
CA ALA A 223 15.66 -4.29 12.78
C ALA A 223 16.39 -2.98 12.50
N ILE A 224 15.63 -1.99 12.04
CA ILE A 224 16.11 -0.62 11.89
C ILE A 224 16.61 -0.09 13.23
N ASN A 225 17.65 0.75 13.23
CA ASN A 225 18.33 1.31 14.40
C ASN A 225 18.98 0.28 15.34
N ARG A 226 19.05 -1.00 14.95
CA ARG A 226 19.76 -2.06 15.66
C ARG A 226 20.74 -2.79 14.75
N ASP A 227 20.29 -3.26 13.59
CA ASP A 227 21.07 -4.09 12.66
C ASP A 227 21.34 -3.39 11.35
N TYR A 228 20.49 -2.43 10.99
CA TYR A 228 20.70 -1.51 9.88
C TYR A 228 20.24 -0.08 10.23
N PHE A 229 20.87 0.89 9.58
CA PHE A 229 20.72 2.31 9.87
C PHE A 229 20.66 3.09 8.56
N TYR A 230 20.05 4.26 8.62
CA TYR A 230 20.17 5.24 7.55
C TYR A 230 20.41 6.64 8.12
N GLU A 231 21.09 7.47 7.35
CA GLU A 231 21.38 8.86 7.67
C GLU A 231 21.19 9.72 6.41
N ALA A 232 20.26 10.69 6.47
CA ALA A 232 20.08 11.65 5.39
C ALA A 232 21.17 12.71 5.44
N PHE A 233 21.75 13.05 4.30
CA PHE A 233 22.74 14.13 4.23
C PHE A 233 22.06 15.49 4.12
N GLU A 234 22.77 16.55 4.54
CA GLU A 234 22.28 17.94 4.51
C GLU A 234 21.96 18.44 3.08
N ASP A 235 22.55 17.81 2.05
CA ASP A 235 22.29 18.15 0.66
C ASP A 235 20.85 17.82 0.20
N GLY A 236 20.09 17.05 1.00
CA GLY A 236 18.74 16.60 0.68
C GLY A 236 18.65 15.68 -0.55
N GLN A 237 19.77 15.39 -1.22
CA GLN A 237 19.81 14.63 -2.48
C GLN A 237 20.33 13.21 -2.30
N SER A 238 21.00 12.93 -1.18
CA SER A 238 21.58 11.62 -0.90
C SER A 238 21.47 11.24 0.59
N TRP A 239 21.66 9.97 0.87
CA TRP A 239 21.65 9.39 2.20
C TRP A 239 22.60 8.19 2.27
N ALA A 240 23.02 7.85 3.48
CA ALA A 240 23.80 6.64 3.74
C ALA A 240 22.91 5.54 4.27
N PHE A 241 23.09 4.32 3.76
CA PHE A 241 22.60 3.09 4.35
C PHE A 241 23.77 2.34 4.95
N ALA A 242 23.64 1.84 6.17
CA ALA A 242 24.63 1.00 6.83
C ALA A 242 24.00 -0.24 7.44
N SER A 243 24.63 -1.39 7.24
CA SER A 243 24.31 -2.68 7.83
C SER A 243 25.62 -3.43 8.05
N SER A 244 25.61 -4.55 8.79
CA SER A 244 26.82 -5.32 9.13
C SER A 244 27.77 -5.51 7.94
N GLY A 245 28.87 -4.76 7.91
CA GLY A 245 29.92 -4.84 6.88
C GLY A 245 29.59 -4.17 5.54
N THR A 246 28.43 -3.52 5.38
CA THR A 246 28.00 -2.85 4.14
C THR A 246 27.64 -1.40 4.44
N THR A 247 28.23 -0.47 3.68
CA THR A 247 27.82 0.94 3.66
C THR A 247 27.59 1.37 2.22
N LEU A 248 26.41 1.97 1.95
CA LEU A 248 26.03 2.43 0.62
C LEU A 248 25.69 3.92 0.69
N LYS A 249 26.21 4.70 -0.24
CA LYS A 249 25.70 6.05 -0.50
C LYS A 249 24.66 5.96 -1.62
N LEU A 250 23.44 6.38 -1.33
CA LEU A 250 22.27 6.20 -2.19
C LEU A 250 21.58 7.55 -2.46
N PRO A 251 20.92 7.72 -3.60
CA PRO A 251 20.13 8.92 -3.90
C PRO A 251 18.85 8.92 -3.09
N THR A 252 18.26 10.09 -2.87
CA THR A 252 16.89 10.22 -2.37
C THR A 252 15.89 9.80 -3.44
N GLY A 253 14.75 9.26 -3.00
CA GLY A 253 13.57 8.92 -3.82
C GLY A 253 12.36 9.73 -3.38
N SER A 254 11.21 9.47 -4.01
CA SER A 254 9.93 10.10 -3.66
C SER A 254 9.23 9.45 -2.46
N LEU A 255 9.67 8.26 -2.06
CA LEU A 255 9.08 7.49 -0.96
C LEU A 255 9.87 7.71 0.34
N ALA A 256 9.25 7.36 1.46
CA ALA A 256 9.82 7.53 2.79
C ALA A 256 11.10 6.73 3.01
N LEU A 257 12.14 7.35 3.59
CA LEU A 257 13.43 6.71 3.84
C LEU A 257 13.34 5.47 4.72
N ASP A 258 12.43 5.44 5.71
CA ASP A 258 12.19 4.23 6.52
C ASP A 258 11.79 3.03 5.66
N ASN A 259 10.87 3.24 4.71
CA ASN A 259 10.40 2.19 3.82
C ASN A 259 11.46 1.82 2.77
N ILE A 260 12.19 2.81 2.25
CA ILE A 260 13.29 2.59 1.30
C ILE A 260 14.41 1.81 1.98
N SER A 261 14.85 2.23 3.18
CA SER A 261 15.93 1.54 3.91
C SER A 261 15.55 0.10 4.30
N THR A 262 14.27 -0.11 4.67
CA THR A 262 13.72 -1.44 4.93
C THR A 262 13.74 -2.31 3.67
N ALA A 263 13.38 -1.76 2.51
CA ALA A 263 13.47 -2.47 1.23
C ALA A 263 14.92 -2.82 0.87
N VAL A 264 15.87 -1.88 1.05
CA VAL A 264 17.30 -2.12 0.82
C VAL A 264 17.82 -3.23 1.73
N ALA A 265 17.47 -3.22 3.03
CA ALA A 265 17.83 -4.29 3.96
C ALA A 265 17.30 -5.66 3.48
N ALA A 266 16.03 -5.72 3.05
CA ALA A 266 15.44 -6.95 2.53
C ALA A 266 16.11 -7.44 1.24
N ILE A 267 16.50 -6.55 0.33
CA ILE A 267 17.26 -6.90 -0.89
C ILE A 267 18.61 -7.54 -0.52
N LEU A 268 19.36 -6.93 0.41
CA LEU A 268 20.67 -7.45 0.83
C LEU A 268 20.57 -8.85 1.50
N LEU A 269 19.42 -9.14 2.11
CA LEU A 269 19.15 -10.42 2.78
C LEU A 269 18.47 -11.47 1.88
N SER A 270 18.03 -11.08 0.68
CA SER A 270 17.30 -12.00 -0.23
C SER A 270 18.14 -13.10 -0.87
N GLY A 271 19.46 -12.97 -0.80
CA GLY A 271 20.40 -13.84 -1.52
C GLY A 271 20.45 -13.57 -3.03
N LEU A 272 19.72 -12.58 -3.53
CA LEU A 272 19.79 -12.13 -4.93
C LEU A 272 21.01 -11.24 -5.15
N ASN A 273 21.68 -11.43 -6.27
CA ASN A 273 22.81 -10.57 -6.65
C ASN A 273 22.31 -9.26 -7.25
N VAL A 274 22.23 -8.20 -6.43
CA VAL A 274 21.73 -6.87 -6.80
C VAL A 274 22.85 -5.85 -6.65
N SER A 275 23.17 -5.14 -7.72
CA SER A 275 24.22 -4.12 -7.75
C SER A 275 23.77 -2.83 -7.02
N GLN A 276 24.73 -2.08 -6.45
CA GLN A 276 24.45 -0.75 -5.87
C GLN A 276 23.83 0.20 -6.92
N GLN A 277 24.21 0.09 -8.17
CA GLN A 277 23.63 0.88 -9.25
C GLN A 277 22.15 0.57 -9.44
N ALA A 278 21.74 -0.71 -9.42
CA ALA A 278 20.34 -1.12 -9.51
C ALA A 278 19.53 -0.64 -8.29
N ILE A 279 20.13 -0.71 -7.08
CA ILE A 279 19.52 -0.14 -5.87
C ILE A 279 19.26 1.35 -6.05
N ALA A 280 20.26 2.11 -6.46
CA ALA A 280 20.15 3.55 -6.67
C ALA A 280 19.11 3.91 -7.73
N GLN A 281 19.13 3.23 -8.88
CA GLN A 281 18.16 3.42 -9.97
C GLN A 281 16.73 3.08 -9.52
N GLY A 282 16.55 1.95 -8.82
CA GLY A 282 15.25 1.54 -8.31
C GLY A 282 14.65 2.55 -7.32
N ILE A 283 15.47 3.11 -6.41
CA ILE A 283 15.03 4.16 -5.48
C ILE A 283 14.53 5.41 -6.21
N GLN A 284 15.25 5.86 -7.23
CA GLN A 284 14.88 7.05 -8.02
C GLN A 284 13.62 6.85 -8.87
N THR A 285 13.39 5.64 -9.35
CA THR A 285 12.24 5.31 -10.21
C THR A 285 11.02 4.83 -9.44
N ALA A 286 11.16 4.44 -8.16
CA ALA A 286 10.05 3.99 -7.34
C ALA A 286 9.04 5.13 -7.12
N LYS A 287 7.81 4.93 -7.62
CA LYS A 287 6.68 5.86 -7.45
C LYS A 287 5.44 5.06 -7.09
N LEU A 288 4.67 5.57 -6.13
CA LEU A 288 3.43 4.96 -5.70
C LEU A 288 2.32 6.01 -5.74
N PRO A 289 1.26 5.80 -6.54
CA PRO A 289 0.12 6.71 -6.57
C PRO A 289 -0.47 6.95 -5.19
N GLY A 290 -0.90 8.18 -4.92
CA GLY A 290 -1.53 8.55 -3.66
C GLY A 290 -0.61 8.46 -2.42
N ARG A 291 0.71 8.56 -2.60
CA ARG A 291 1.69 8.71 -1.52
C ARG A 291 2.55 9.93 -1.78
N PHE A 292 2.17 11.05 -1.19
CA PHE A 292 2.76 12.36 -1.42
C PHE A 292 2.97 12.65 -2.92
N GLU A 293 1.98 12.29 -3.71
CA GLU A 293 2.03 12.39 -5.16
C GLU A 293 1.75 13.83 -5.59
N ILE A 294 2.74 14.48 -6.23
CA ILE A 294 2.65 15.87 -6.66
C ILE A 294 2.27 15.91 -8.14
N ARG A 295 1.18 16.61 -8.46
CA ARG A 295 0.73 16.86 -9.85
C ARG A 295 0.51 18.36 -10.12
N GLN A 296 0.67 18.75 -11.37
CA GLN A 296 0.24 20.05 -11.88
C GLN A 296 -1.07 19.86 -12.62
N ILE A 297 -2.14 20.49 -12.12
CA ILE A 297 -3.49 20.42 -12.68
C ILE A 297 -3.99 21.86 -12.89
N GLN A 298 -4.26 22.25 -14.12
CA GLN A 298 -4.68 23.63 -14.47
C GLN A 298 -3.74 24.69 -13.88
N ASN A 299 -2.40 24.45 -13.95
CA ASN A 299 -1.36 25.30 -13.35
C ASN A 299 -1.38 25.42 -11.83
N LYS A 300 -2.15 24.60 -11.12
CA LYS A 300 -2.16 24.47 -9.65
C LYS A 300 -1.34 23.28 -9.23
N THR A 301 -0.64 23.42 -8.10
CA THR A 301 0.06 22.28 -7.50
C THR A 301 -0.90 21.55 -6.57
N VAL A 302 -1.10 20.28 -6.85
CA VAL A 302 -1.94 19.37 -6.08
C VAL A 302 -1.09 18.25 -5.52
N ILE A 303 -1.20 18.02 -4.21
CA ILE A 303 -0.59 16.86 -3.53
C ILE A 303 -1.70 15.88 -3.20
N PHE A 304 -1.53 14.62 -3.60
CA PHE A 304 -2.41 13.50 -3.27
C PHE A 304 -1.75 12.59 -2.25
N ASP A 305 -2.45 12.34 -1.15
CA ASP A 305 -1.99 11.36 -0.15
C ASP A 305 -3.17 10.62 0.50
N ALA A 306 -3.13 9.30 0.48
CA ALA A 306 -4.17 8.45 1.06
C ALA A 306 -4.01 8.21 2.57
N GLY A 307 -3.25 9.04 3.28
CA GLY A 307 -3.12 9.00 4.74
C GLY A 307 -4.49 9.10 5.41
N HIS A 308 -4.84 8.10 6.24
CA HIS A 308 -6.17 7.96 6.83
C HIS A 308 -6.13 7.50 8.30
N ASN A 309 -4.96 7.47 8.91
CA ASN A 309 -4.77 7.20 10.32
C ASN A 309 -3.68 8.14 10.88
N PRO A 310 -3.61 8.35 12.21
CA PRO A 310 -2.68 9.31 12.81
C PRO A 310 -1.23 9.11 12.36
N HIS A 311 -0.73 7.88 12.39
CA HIS A 311 0.65 7.58 12.00
C HIS A 311 0.94 7.86 10.51
N GLY A 312 0.00 7.55 9.61
CA GLY A 312 0.14 7.87 8.18
C GLY A 312 0.12 9.38 7.93
N VAL A 313 -0.73 10.10 8.67
CA VAL A 313 -0.86 11.56 8.55
C VAL A 313 0.33 12.30 9.16
N GLU A 314 0.94 11.80 10.24
CA GLU A 314 2.23 12.34 10.75
C GLU A 314 3.31 12.30 9.67
N PHE A 315 3.32 11.24 8.89
CA PHE A 315 4.25 11.07 7.77
C PHE A 315 3.98 12.07 6.64
N LEU A 316 2.71 12.16 6.22
CA LEU A 316 2.25 13.17 5.25
C LEU A 316 2.64 14.58 5.71
N LEU A 317 2.37 14.90 6.97
CA LEU A 317 2.63 16.23 7.54
C LEU A 317 4.12 16.58 7.55
N LYS A 318 5.00 15.62 7.87
CA LYS A 318 6.44 15.81 7.78
C LYS A 318 6.85 16.16 6.34
N GLN A 319 6.45 15.37 5.36
CA GLN A 319 6.76 15.61 3.94
C GLN A 319 6.18 16.94 3.45
N LEU A 320 4.95 17.27 3.88
CA LEU A 320 4.29 18.53 3.51
C LEU A 320 5.05 19.75 4.06
N ARG A 321 5.46 19.70 5.32
CA ARG A 321 6.29 20.77 5.93
C ARG A 321 7.64 20.93 5.24
N ASP A 322 8.32 19.84 4.95
CA ASP A 322 9.58 19.86 4.21
C ASP A 322 9.39 20.45 2.81
N TYR A 323 8.29 20.06 2.12
CA TYR A 323 7.95 20.60 0.80
C TYR A 323 7.63 22.10 0.84
N LEU A 324 6.85 22.57 1.81
CA LEU A 324 6.53 23.99 1.99
C LEU A 324 7.76 24.82 2.34
N ASN A 325 8.64 24.30 3.21
CA ASN A 325 9.90 24.97 3.57
C ASN A 325 10.82 25.14 2.36
N TYR A 326 10.90 24.14 1.49
CA TYR A 326 11.68 24.22 0.26
C TYR A 326 11.02 25.12 -0.78
N ASN A 327 9.69 25.10 -0.89
CA ASN A 327 8.92 25.87 -1.86
C ASN A 327 8.20 27.06 -1.18
N GLN A 328 8.96 28.03 -0.71
CA GLN A 328 8.47 29.20 0.06
C GLN A 328 7.43 30.08 -0.67
N LYS A 329 7.11 29.78 -1.94
CA LYS A 329 6.03 30.45 -2.67
C LYS A 329 4.64 30.13 -2.15
N TYR A 330 4.47 28.96 -1.47
CA TYR A 330 3.19 28.57 -0.91
C TYR A 330 3.06 29.07 0.51
N ASN A 331 2.01 29.82 0.80
CA ASN A 331 1.70 30.39 2.12
C ASN A 331 0.42 29.80 2.74
N GLU A 332 -0.38 29.08 1.94
CA GLU A 332 -1.63 28.48 2.37
C GLU A 332 -1.81 27.09 1.76
N VAL A 333 -2.45 26.20 2.53
CA VAL A 333 -2.86 24.85 2.11
C VAL A 333 -4.38 24.77 2.15
N ILE A 334 -4.98 24.45 1.02
CA ILE A 334 -6.42 24.16 0.88
C ILE A 334 -6.57 22.65 0.84
N CYS A 335 -7.33 22.05 1.76
CA CYS A 335 -7.47 20.61 1.85
C CYS A 335 -8.83 20.14 1.37
N VAL A 336 -8.85 19.28 0.36
CA VAL A 336 -10.03 18.48 -0.01
C VAL A 336 -9.98 17.20 0.81
N PHE A 337 -10.97 17.02 1.72
CA PHE A 337 -10.89 16.03 2.76
C PHE A 337 -12.17 15.21 2.91
N SER A 338 -12.00 13.90 2.96
CA SER A 338 -13.05 12.97 3.39
C SER A 338 -12.45 11.68 3.94
N MET A 339 -13.14 11.03 4.89
CA MET A 339 -12.67 9.82 5.57
C MET A 339 -13.77 8.78 5.72
N LEU A 340 -13.37 7.56 6.08
CA LEU A 340 -14.27 6.51 6.52
C LEU A 340 -14.58 6.66 8.02
N ALA A 341 -15.78 6.26 8.43
CA ALA A 341 -16.30 6.42 9.80
C ALA A 341 -15.57 5.56 10.84
N ASP A 342 -14.95 4.46 10.41
CA ASP A 342 -14.19 3.55 11.27
C ASP A 342 -12.77 4.05 11.58
N LYS A 343 -12.39 5.23 11.09
CA LYS A 343 -11.06 5.82 11.30
C LYS A 343 -11.08 6.91 12.39
N ASP A 344 -9.91 7.16 12.97
CA ASP A 344 -9.75 8.20 14.00
C ASP A 344 -9.66 9.60 13.38
N ILE A 345 -10.83 10.12 12.97
CA ILE A 345 -11.00 11.41 12.31
C ILE A 345 -10.45 12.54 13.17
N ASN A 346 -10.76 12.53 14.48
CA ASN A 346 -10.36 13.60 15.39
C ASN A 346 -8.85 13.73 15.51
N SER A 347 -8.14 12.62 15.64
CA SER A 347 -6.67 12.65 15.73
C SER A 347 -6.04 13.07 14.39
N VAL A 348 -6.59 12.66 13.26
CA VAL A 348 -6.13 13.08 11.93
C VAL A 348 -6.31 14.58 11.74
N VAL A 349 -7.50 15.12 12.02
CA VAL A 349 -7.77 16.56 11.94
C VAL A 349 -6.85 17.36 12.87
N LYS A 350 -6.69 16.90 14.11
CA LYS A 350 -5.80 17.57 15.10
C LYS A 350 -4.36 17.70 14.60
N LEU A 351 -3.86 16.74 13.85
CA LEU A 351 -2.51 16.79 13.28
C LEU A 351 -2.40 17.82 12.15
N LEU A 352 -3.41 17.91 11.28
CA LEU A 352 -3.37 18.74 10.07
C LEU A 352 -3.81 20.19 10.27
N LYS A 353 -4.64 20.49 11.27
CA LYS A 353 -5.32 21.78 11.45
C LYS A 353 -4.40 23.00 11.47
N ASP A 354 -3.19 22.87 12.06
CA ASP A 354 -2.23 23.97 12.13
C ASP A 354 -1.52 24.23 10.79
N THR A 355 -1.71 23.35 9.81
CA THR A 355 -1.06 23.42 8.48
C THR A 355 -2.08 23.74 7.38
N VAL A 356 -3.35 23.40 7.56
CA VAL A 356 -4.43 23.62 6.60
C VAL A 356 -5.19 24.89 6.95
N GLN A 357 -5.33 25.83 6.01
CA GLN A 357 -6.04 27.09 6.20
C GLN A 357 -7.50 27.03 5.78
N LEU A 358 -7.85 26.17 4.82
CA LEU A 358 -9.23 26.00 4.35
C LEU A 358 -9.52 24.53 4.08
N TRP A 359 -10.60 24.03 4.66
CA TRP A 359 -11.08 22.67 4.47
C TRP A 359 -12.28 22.65 3.53
N LYS A 360 -12.21 21.84 2.49
CA LYS A 360 -13.31 21.54 1.58
C LYS A 360 -13.71 20.08 1.79
N ILE A 361 -14.82 19.88 2.53
CA ILE A 361 -15.27 18.55 2.95
C ILE A 361 -16.48 18.09 2.17
N ALA A 362 -16.59 16.79 1.96
CA ALA A 362 -17.69 16.17 1.27
C ALA A 362 -17.91 14.72 1.73
N PRO A 363 -19.11 14.14 1.58
CA PRO A 363 -19.34 12.73 1.81
C PRO A 363 -18.69 11.88 0.73
N LEU A 364 -18.34 10.62 1.08
CA LEU A 364 -18.04 9.56 0.14
C LEU A 364 -19.28 8.70 -0.11
N PHE A 365 -19.43 8.14 -1.31
CA PHE A 365 -20.54 7.25 -1.65
C PHE A 365 -20.12 5.78 -1.61
N VAL A 366 -19.49 5.37 -0.51
CA VAL A 366 -19.00 4.01 -0.28
C VAL A 366 -19.48 3.48 1.07
N PRO A 367 -19.53 2.17 1.28
CA PRO A 367 -19.80 1.60 2.59
C PRO A 367 -18.82 2.14 3.64
N ARG A 368 -19.32 2.42 4.84
CA ARG A 368 -18.54 2.98 5.97
C ARG A 368 -18.03 4.42 5.75
N ALA A 369 -18.56 5.16 4.80
CA ALA A 369 -18.23 6.59 4.68
C ALA A 369 -18.61 7.34 5.95
N ALA A 370 -17.80 8.31 6.37
CA ALA A 370 -18.17 9.23 7.44
C ALA A 370 -19.25 10.21 6.91
N GLU A 371 -20.26 10.46 7.73
CA GLU A 371 -21.22 11.53 7.47
C GLU A 371 -20.51 12.90 7.46
N VAL A 372 -20.92 13.79 6.59
CA VAL A 372 -20.31 15.12 6.45
C VAL A 372 -20.39 15.92 7.77
N THR A 373 -21.43 15.69 8.56
CA THR A 373 -21.61 16.29 9.89
C THR A 373 -20.52 15.87 10.86
N VAL A 374 -20.10 14.60 10.84
CA VAL A 374 -19.00 14.08 11.67
C VAL A 374 -17.67 14.75 11.29
N LEU A 375 -17.43 14.95 9.99
CA LEU A 375 -16.25 15.68 9.51
C LEU A 375 -16.29 17.16 9.94
N ALA A 376 -17.43 17.80 9.83
CA ALA A 376 -17.60 19.19 10.23
C ALA A 376 -17.45 19.39 11.75
N ASP A 377 -17.96 18.46 12.55
CA ASP A 377 -17.83 18.52 14.02
C ASP A 377 -16.35 18.39 14.45
N ALA A 378 -15.60 17.47 13.81
CA ALA A 378 -14.17 17.32 14.05
C ALA A 378 -13.35 18.57 13.67
N LEU A 379 -13.84 19.36 12.71
CA LEU A 379 -13.25 20.60 12.23
C LEU A 379 -13.83 21.86 12.90
N SER A 380 -14.48 21.70 14.06
CA SER A 380 -15.09 22.84 14.78
C SER A 380 -14.02 23.90 15.11
N GLY A 381 -14.29 25.13 14.69
CA GLY A 381 -13.37 26.27 14.86
C GLY A 381 -12.43 26.51 13.68
N GLU A 382 -12.40 25.64 12.68
CA GLU A 382 -11.61 25.80 11.46
C GLU A 382 -12.46 26.44 10.33
N ALA A 383 -11.81 26.95 9.29
CA ALA A 383 -12.50 27.43 8.07
C ALA A 383 -12.91 26.22 7.20
N VAL A 384 -14.22 25.99 7.07
CA VAL A 384 -14.78 24.82 6.41
C VAL A 384 -15.82 25.22 5.36
N GLU A 385 -15.71 24.64 4.16
CA GLU A 385 -16.73 24.63 3.12
C GLU A 385 -17.22 23.20 2.89
N GLN A 386 -18.54 23.00 2.85
CA GLN A 386 -19.17 21.71 2.65
C GLN A 386 -19.71 21.58 1.23
N PHE A 387 -19.57 20.39 0.64
CA PHE A 387 -20.00 20.09 -0.73
C PHE A 387 -20.79 18.78 -0.76
N ASP A 388 -21.62 18.62 -1.79
CA ASP A 388 -22.44 17.42 -1.97
C ASP A 388 -21.61 16.16 -2.31
N ASN A 389 -20.43 16.34 -2.90
CA ASN A 389 -19.50 15.26 -3.23
C ASN A 389 -18.05 15.79 -3.38
N VAL A 390 -17.10 14.87 -3.37
CA VAL A 390 -15.66 15.18 -3.45
C VAL A 390 -15.28 15.82 -4.79
N LYS A 391 -15.95 15.48 -5.90
CA LYS A 391 -15.71 16.07 -7.21
C LYS A 391 -15.99 17.58 -7.20
N LEU A 392 -17.09 18.00 -6.58
CA LEU A 392 -17.45 19.43 -6.43
C LEU A 392 -16.48 20.15 -5.47
N ALA A 393 -16.09 19.52 -4.37
CA ALA A 393 -15.09 20.07 -3.45
C ALA A 393 -13.75 20.31 -4.16
N PHE A 394 -13.30 19.36 -4.95
CA PHE A 394 -12.04 19.46 -5.68
C PHE A 394 -12.13 20.51 -6.83
N LYS A 395 -13.23 20.54 -7.57
CA LYS A 395 -13.48 21.58 -8.58
C LYS A 395 -13.42 22.96 -7.95
N SER A 396 -14.11 23.17 -6.83
CA SER A 396 -14.07 24.43 -6.09
C SER A 396 -12.65 24.77 -5.62
N ALA A 397 -11.85 23.79 -5.19
CA ALA A 397 -10.45 24.01 -4.85
C ALA A 397 -9.65 24.49 -6.07
N LEU A 398 -9.81 23.86 -7.24
CA LEU A 398 -9.12 24.29 -8.46
C LEU A 398 -9.53 25.71 -8.90
N ASP A 399 -10.82 26.05 -8.82
CA ASP A 399 -11.36 27.33 -9.28
C ASP A 399 -10.94 28.52 -8.38
N GLN A 400 -10.83 28.28 -7.05
CA GLN A 400 -10.61 29.33 -6.06
C GLN A 400 -9.15 29.46 -5.60
N THR A 401 -8.29 28.47 -5.87
CA THR A 401 -6.89 28.47 -5.42
C THR A 401 -6.04 29.40 -6.28
N ASP A 402 -5.24 30.24 -5.63
CA ASP A 402 -4.25 31.11 -6.28
C ASP A 402 -2.89 30.40 -6.45
N ASN A 403 -1.96 31.04 -7.16
CA ASN A 403 -0.64 30.45 -7.48
C ASN A 403 0.29 30.31 -6.26
N ASN A 404 0.00 30.99 -5.16
CA ASN A 404 0.72 30.92 -3.88
C ASN A 404 0.05 29.99 -2.87
N GLN A 405 -1.00 29.27 -3.27
CA GLN A 405 -1.71 28.30 -2.47
C GLN A 405 -1.48 26.89 -3.02
N LEU A 406 -1.51 25.90 -2.15
CA LEU A 406 -1.31 24.49 -2.47
C LEU A 406 -2.60 23.73 -2.18
N ILE A 407 -2.99 22.83 -3.05
CA ILE A 407 -4.12 21.93 -2.83
C ILE A 407 -3.59 20.60 -2.28
N LEU A 408 -4.12 20.17 -1.14
CA LEU A 408 -3.92 18.85 -0.57
C LEU A 408 -5.21 18.04 -0.73
N VAL A 409 -5.13 16.84 -1.29
CA VAL A 409 -6.25 15.88 -1.35
C VAL A 409 -5.88 14.70 -0.45
N CYS A 410 -6.61 14.49 0.65
CA CYS A 410 -6.28 13.42 1.57
C CYS A 410 -7.46 12.89 2.39
N GLY A 411 -7.18 11.90 3.27
CA GLY A 411 -8.09 11.31 4.24
C GLY A 411 -8.57 9.90 3.90
N SER A 412 -8.58 9.49 2.64
CA SER A 412 -8.83 8.10 2.25
C SER A 412 -8.44 7.83 0.79
N PHE A 413 -8.27 6.56 0.44
CA PHE A 413 -8.14 6.15 -0.97
C PHE A 413 -9.35 6.55 -1.80
N HIS A 414 -10.56 6.43 -1.26
CA HIS A 414 -11.80 6.81 -1.95
C HIS A 414 -11.91 8.32 -2.21
N THR A 415 -11.26 9.15 -1.40
CA THR A 415 -11.17 10.59 -1.66
C THR A 415 -10.33 10.85 -2.91
N LEU A 416 -9.20 10.14 -3.04
CA LEU A 416 -8.33 10.24 -4.20
C LEU A 416 -9.01 9.68 -5.47
N GLU A 417 -9.65 8.52 -5.36
CA GLU A 417 -10.42 7.86 -6.41
C GLU A 417 -11.48 8.81 -7.00
N ALA A 418 -12.30 9.45 -6.15
CA ALA A 418 -13.33 10.37 -6.57
C ALA A 418 -12.78 11.62 -7.30
N VAL A 419 -11.61 12.11 -6.88
CA VAL A 419 -10.93 13.21 -7.61
C VAL A 419 -10.39 12.73 -8.95
N TRP A 420 -9.85 11.50 -9.01
CA TRP A 420 -9.33 10.93 -10.25
C TRP A 420 -10.44 10.75 -11.28
N GLU A 421 -11.59 10.19 -10.90
CA GLU A 421 -12.75 10.08 -11.78
C GLU A 421 -13.16 11.46 -12.36
N TYR A 422 -13.13 12.52 -11.54
CA TYR A 422 -13.40 13.88 -12.04
C TYR A 422 -12.36 14.32 -13.08
N LEU A 423 -11.09 14.00 -12.90
CA LEU A 423 -10.04 14.36 -13.85
C LEU A 423 -10.16 13.60 -15.18
N GLU A 424 -10.62 12.34 -15.16
CA GLU A 424 -10.91 11.55 -16.36
C GLU A 424 -12.13 12.09 -17.12
N GLU A 425 -13.18 12.51 -16.42
CA GLU A 425 -14.38 13.15 -17.02
C GLU A 425 -14.06 14.49 -17.71
N CYS A 426 -12.97 15.14 -17.31
CA CYS A 426 -12.55 16.45 -17.87
C CYS A 426 -11.56 16.33 -19.05
N GLN A 427 -11.07 15.14 -19.40
CA GLN A 427 -10.19 14.86 -20.53
C GLN A 427 -10.99 14.54 -21.78
#